data_4d55e3246ddb1343742a35d1f4b85a60
#
_entry.id   4d55e3246ddb1343742a35d1f4b85a60
#
_cell.length_a   1.000
_cell.length_b   1.000
_cell.length_c   1.000
_cell.angle_alpha   90.00
_cell.angle_beta   90.00
_cell.angle_gamma   90.00
#
_symmetry.space_group_name_H-M   'P 1'
#
loop_
_entity.id
_entity.type
_entity.pdbx_description
1 polymer ?
#
loop_
_entity_poly.entity_id
_entity_poly.type
_entity_poly.pdbx_seq_one_letter_code
_entity_poly.pdbx_strand_id
1 'polypeptide(L)'
;MNKWKKILMIEYNRLPDIFKNLKSKGLYYSLESGMFDWQFNGVYVFHLSCRGTTVYACYREWDIGPDEKCPVTNVGYFNDIRSEDDLYKIVDYKINFYSECLKEFKKRKIEVKKQELNKDFEAT
;
A
#
# COMPACT_ATOMS: atom_id res chain seq x y z
N MET A 1 15.77 -30.91 6.97
CA MET A 1 15.42 -29.50 7.07
C MET A 1 13.94 -29.30 6.79
N ASN A 2 13.26 -28.58 7.64
CA ASN A 2 11.82 -28.40 7.52
C ASN A 2 11.49 -27.42 6.35
N LYS A 3 10.90 -27.93 5.29
CA LYS A 3 10.52 -27.13 4.12
C LYS A 3 9.58 -25.95 4.46
N TRP A 4 8.79 -26.09 5.51
CA TRP A 4 7.85 -25.06 5.95
C TRP A 4 8.53 -23.79 6.44
N LYS A 5 9.71 -23.89 7.08
CA LYS A 5 10.46 -22.72 7.55
C LYS A 5 10.96 -21.85 6.42
N LYS A 6 11.30 -22.42 5.26
CA LYS A 6 11.76 -21.65 4.08
C LYS A 6 10.63 -20.92 3.37
N ILE A 7 9.42 -21.46 3.43
CA ILE A 7 8.26 -20.91 2.70
C ILE A 7 7.62 -19.75 3.47
N LEU A 8 7.81 -19.69 4.81
CA LEU A 8 7.07 -18.80 5.69
C LEU A 8 7.89 -17.61 6.22
N MET A 9 9.12 -17.40 5.76
CA MET A 9 10.00 -16.41 6.40
C MET A 9 10.68 -15.46 5.43
N ILE A 10 10.55 -14.18 5.73
CA ILE A 10 11.43 -13.15 5.21
C ILE A 10 12.75 -13.28 5.98
N GLU A 11 13.86 -13.38 5.28
CA GLU A 11 15.16 -13.53 5.92
C GLU A 11 15.63 -12.22 6.58
N TYR A 12 15.98 -12.29 7.84
CA TYR A 12 16.42 -11.14 8.64
C TYR A 12 17.60 -10.40 8.00
N ASN A 13 18.56 -11.13 7.44
CA ASN A 13 19.74 -10.53 6.80
C ASN A 13 19.43 -9.80 5.50
N ARG A 14 18.23 -9.97 4.94
CA ARG A 14 17.78 -9.25 3.76
C ARG A 14 17.14 -7.90 4.06
N LEU A 15 16.87 -7.61 5.33
CA LEU A 15 16.15 -6.38 5.71
C LEU A 15 16.81 -5.08 5.21
N PRO A 16 18.14 -4.89 5.28
CA PRO A 16 18.74 -3.67 4.74
C PRO A 16 18.45 -3.46 3.26
N ASP A 17 18.54 -4.51 2.45
CA ASP A 17 18.22 -4.44 1.02
C ASP A 17 16.74 -4.23 0.77
N ILE A 18 15.88 -4.90 1.54
CA ILE A 18 14.42 -4.73 1.46
C ILE A 18 14.06 -3.28 1.77
N PHE A 19 14.59 -2.70 2.82
CA PHE A 19 14.33 -1.31 3.20
C PHE A 19 14.74 -0.34 2.09
N LYS A 20 15.91 -0.56 1.50
CA LYS A 20 16.41 0.23 0.40
C LYS A 20 15.48 0.14 -0.82
N ASN A 21 15.04 -1.07 -1.16
CA ASN A 21 14.14 -1.31 -2.29
C ASN A 21 12.77 -0.65 -2.07
N LEU A 22 12.24 -0.72 -0.86
CA LEU A 22 10.96 -0.09 -0.51
C LEU A 22 11.05 1.44 -0.62
N LYS A 23 12.12 2.03 -0.13
CA LYS A 23 12.35 3.48 -0.25
C LYS A 23 12.47 3.90 -1.71
N SER A 24 13.11 3.11 -2.55
CA SER A 24 13.22 3.39 -3.98
C SER A 24 11.88 3.34 -4.71
N LYS A 25 10.90 2.62 -4.16
CA LYS A 25 9.51 2.57 -4.66
C LYS A 25 8.66 3.74 -4.16
N GLY A 26 9.21 4.60 -3.32
CA GLY A 26 8.48 5.73 -2.76
C GLY A 26 7.81 5.46 -1.42
N LEU A 27 8.08 4.31 -0.80
CA LEU A 27 7.58 4.02 0.53
C LEU A 27 8.49 4.63 1.61
N TYR A 28 7.89 4.91 2.75
CA TYR A 28 8.61 5.32 3.94
C TYR A 28 7.98 4.65 5.15
N TYR A 29 8.68 4.61 6.27
CA TYR A 29 8.15 3.97 7.47
C TYR A 29 8.16 4.90 8.68
N SER A 30 7.22 4.68 9.58
CA SER A 30 7.26 5.18 10.94
C SER A 30 7.45 3.99 11.89
N LEU A 31 8.13 4.23 13.00
CA LEU A 31 8.37 3.21 14.01
C LEU A 31 7.42 3.46 15.18
N GLU A 32 6.47 2.56 15.38
CA GLU A 32 5.49 2.65 16.47
C GLU A 32 5.41 1.31 17.19
N SER A 33 5.60 1.32 18.53
CA SER A 33 5.48 0.12 19.38
C SER A 33 6.31 -1.07 18.89
N GLY A 34 7.53 -0.80 18.38
CA GLY A 34 8.41 -1.84 17.85
C GLY A 34 8.07 -2.35 16.47
N MET A 35 7.11 -1.74 15.79
CA MET A 35 6.70 -2.11 14.44
C MET A 35 7.11 -1.03 13.44
N PHE A 36 7.58 -1.48 12.27
CA PHE A 36 7.82 -0.63 11.13
C PHE A 36 6.53 -0.55 10.30
N ASP A 37 5.86 0.59 10.37
CA ASP A 37 4.63 0.83 9.63
C ASP A 37 4.98 1.49 8.29
N TRP A 38 5.02 0.69 7.23
CA TRP A 38 5.36 1.16 5.90
C TRP A 38 4.17 1.82 5.23
N GLN A 39 4.40 3.01 4.66
CA GLN A 39 3.37 3.88 4.12
C GLN A 39 3.71 4.31 2.70
N PHE A 40 2.68 4.61 1.93
CA PHE A 40 2.76 5.22 0.61
C PHE A 40 1.75 6.37 0.56
N ASN A 41 2.25 7.59 0.36
CA ASN A 41 1.42 8.81 0.35
C ASN A 41 0.47 8.92 1.56
N GLY A 42 0.96 8.56 2.74
CA GLY A 42 0.21 8.67 3.99
C GLY A 42 -0.71 7.50 4.31
N VAL A 43 -0.76 6.47 3.45
CA VAL A 43 -1.61 5.29 3.67
C VAL A 43 -0.75 4.09 4.03
N TYR A 44 -1.17 3.33 5.04
CA TYR A 44 -0.44 2.14 5.47
C TYR A 44 -0.52 1.05 4.39
N VAL A 45 0.66 0.59 3.96
CA VAL A 45 0.79 -0.48 2.97
C VAL A 45 0.94 -1.83 3.64
N PHE A 46 1.85 -1.94 4.59
CA PHE A 46 2.06 -3.15 5.38
C PHE A 46 2.82 -2.83 6.67
N HIS A 47 2.83 -3.78 7.60
CA HIS A 47 3.54 -3.72 8.85
C HIS A 47 4.62 -4.78 8.91
N LEU A 48 5.77 -4.44 9.50
CA LEU A 48 6.89 -5.35 9.67
C LEU A 48 7.41 -5.25 11.09
N SER A 49 7.60 -6.40 11.74
CA SER A 49 8.19 -6.46 13.09
C SER A 49 9.21 -7.57 13.16
N CYS A 50 10.14 -7.45 14.12
CA CYS A 50 11.18 -8.45 14.36
C CYS A 50 11.15 -8.88 15.81
N ARG A 51 11.25 -10.20 16.05
CA ARG A 51 11.53 -10.78 17.35
C ARG A 51 12.85 -11.52 17.25
N GLY A 52 13.94 -10.92 17.77
CA GLY A 52 15.28 -11.40 17.49
C GLY A 52 15.56 -11.37 16.00
N THR A 53 15.83 -12.51 15.39
CA THR A 53 16.05 -12.65 13.95
C THR A 53 14.84 -13.14 13.18
N THR A 54 13.69 -13.29 13.85
CA THR A 54 12.44 -13.69 13.20
C THR A 54 11.69 -12.46 12.72
N VAL A 55 11.38 -12.42 11.43
CA VAL A 55 10.70 -11.31 10.78
C VAL A 55 9.23 -11.67 10.55
N TYR A 56 8.34 -10.81 11.00
CA TYR A 56 6.90 -10.91 10.78
C TYR A 56 6.46 -9.75 9.94
N ALA A 57 5.70 -10.01 8.88
CA ALA A 57 5.11 -8.97 8.05
C ALA A 57 3.65 -9.32 7.76
N CYS A 58 2.81 -8.30 7.76
CA CYS A 58 1.37 -8.47 7.49
C CYS A 58 0.81 -7.20 6.83
N TYR A 59 -0.30 -7.37 6.13
CA TYR A 59 -0.97 -6.28 5.43
C TYR A 59 -2.48 -6.45 5.50
N ARG A 60 -3.20 -5.36 5.31
CA ARG A 60 -4.65 -5.38 5.09
C ARG A 60 -4.92 -5.07 3.62
N GLU A 61 -6.02 -5.60 3.09
CA GLU A 61 -6.45 -5.27 1.74
C GLU A 61 -6.80 -3.79 1.62
N TRP A 62 -6.70 -3.27 0.40
CA TRP A 62 -7.16 -1.93 0.08
C TRP A 62 -8.45 -1.98 -0.73
N ASP A 63 -9.36 -1.08 -0.41
CA ASP A 63 -10.55 -0.80 -1.20
C ASP A 63 -10.51 0.65 -1.65
N ILE A 64 -11.39 1.02 -2.57
CA ILE A 64 -11.53 2.38 -3.06
C ILE A 64 -11.89 3.29 -1.87
N GLY A 65 -11.15 4.38 -1.72
CA GLY A 65 -11.39 5.37 -0.69
C GLY A 65 -12.51 6.34 -1.04
N PRO A 66 -12.77 7.31 -0.15
CA PRO A 66 -13.88 8.24 -0.34
C PRO A 66 -13.64 9.32 -1.39
N ASP A 67 -12.38 9.74 -1.61
CA ASP A 67 -12.09 10.88 -2.46
C ASP A 67 -10.64 10.90 -2.97
N GLU A 68 -10.30 11.94 -3.74
CA GLU A 68 -8.96 12.14 -4.31
C GLU A 68 -7.86 12.30 -3.24
N LYS A 69 -8.19 12.85 -2.09
CA LYS A 69 -7.22 13.02 -0.98
C LYS A 69 -6.93 11.72 -0.27
N CYS A 70 -7.92 10.82 -0.25
CA CYS A 70 -7.84 9.50 0.35
C CYS A 70 -8.33 8.47 -0.66
N PRO A 71 -7.56 8.18 -1.73
CA PRO A 71 -8.06 7.34 -2.83
C PRO A 71 -8.21 5.87 -2.49
N VAL A 72 -7.60 5.41 -1.39
CA VAL A 72 -7.69 4.03 -0.93
C VAL A 72 -7.91 3.98 0.58
N THR A 73 -8.50 2.91 1.06
CA THR A 73 -8.72 2.67 2.48
C THR A 73 -8.40 1.21 2.83
N ASN A 74 -7.89 0.99 4.04
CA ASN A 74 -7.60 -0.35 4.55
C ASN A 74 -8.89 -1.03 4.96
N VAL A 75 -9.10 -2.29 4.53
CA VAL A 75 -10.28 -3.08 4.84
C VAL A 75 -9.89 -4.52 5.17
N GLY A 76 -10.78 -5.21 5.90
CA GLY A 76 -10.61 -6.62 6.20
C GLY A 76 -9.60 -6.91 7.31
N TYR A 77 -9.20 -8.17 7.39
CA TYR A 77 -8.27 -8.66 8.39
C TYR A 77 -6.84 -8.58 7.91
N PHE A 78 -5.89 -8.69 8.85
CA PHE A 78 -4.48 -8.78 8.51
C PHE A 78 -4.16 -10.13 7.85
N ASN A 79 -3.38 -10.07 6.78
CA ASN A 79 -2.87 -11.22 6.05
C ASN A 79 -1.36 -11.29 6.19
N ASP A 80 -0.81 -12.47 6.40
CA ASP A 80 0.63 -12.64 6.53
C ASP A 80 1.34 -12.49 5.20
N ILE A 81 2.50 -11.85 5.23
CA ILE A 81 3.43 -11.80 4.10
C ILE A 81 4.53 -12.82 4.40
N ARG A 82 4.66 -13.83 3.55
CA ARG A 82 5.45 -15.03 3.83
C ARG A 82 6.82 -15.08 3.17
N SER A 83 7.09 -14.18 2.22
CA SER A 83 8.38 -14.15 1.53
C SER A 83 8.68 -12.74 1.03
N GLU A 84 9.96 -12.51 0.70
CA GLU A 84 10.40 -11.24 0.09
C GLU A 84 9.70 -11.00 -1.23
N ASP A 85 9.54 -12.05 -2.06
CA ASP A 85 8.84 -11.95 -3.35
C ASP A 85 7.39 -11.54 -3.17
N ASP A 86 6.68 -12.15 -2.23
CA ASP A 86 5.28 -11.81 -1.92
C ASP A 86 5.17 -10.36 -1.43
N LEU A 87 6.12 -9.92 -0.61
CA LEU A 87 6.16 -8.55 -0.13
C LEU A 87 6.21 -7.56 -1.29
N TYR A 88 7.10 -7.76 -2.25
CA TYR A 88 7.21 -6.88 -3.40
C TYR A 88 5.99 -6.93 -4.32
N LYS A 89 5.40 -8.11 -4.51
CA LYS A 89 4.15 -8.26 -5.29
C LYS A 89 3.00 -7.47 -4.67
N ILE A 90 2.86 -7.56 -3.35
CA ILE A 90 1.82 -6.84 -2.61
C ILE A 90 2.04 -5.33 -2.71
N VAL A 91 3.28 -4.87 -2.50
CA VAL A 91 3.63 -3.45 -2.60
C VAL A 91 3.36 -2.91 -3.99
N ASP A 92 3.82 -3.61 -5.03
CA ASP A 92 3.63 -3.17 -6.41
C ASP A 92 2.15 -3.15 -6.80
N TYR A 93 1.38 -4.16 -6.37
CA TYR A 93 -0.07 -4.20 -6.57
C TYR A 93 -0.75 -3.00 -5.91
N LYS A 94 -0.40 -2.68 -4.67
CA LYS A 94 -1.01 -1.58 -3.92
C LYS A 94 -0.66 -0.21 -4.53
N ILE A 95 0.59 0.00 -4.93
CA ILE A 95 0.99 1.24 -5.60
C ILE A 95 0.19 1.43 -6.90
N ASN A 96 0.05 0.37 -7.69
CA ASN A 96 -0.74 0.42 -8.90
C ASN A 96 -2.22 0.68 -8.62
N PHE A 97 -2.79 0.01 -7.63
CA PHE A 97 -4.18 0.20 -7.21
C PHE A 97 -4.43 1.65 -6.76
N TYR A 98 -3.53 2.21 -5.98
CA TYR A 98 -3.58 3.62 -5.56
C TYR A 98 -3.62 4.55 -6.77
N SER A 99 -2.72 4.33 -7.72
CA SER A 99 -2.62 5.16 -8.92
C SER A 99 -3.89 5.10 -9.77
N GLU A 100 -4.49 3.91 -9.92
CA GLU A 100 -5.73 3.74 -10.67
C GLU A 100 -6.92 4.41 -9.97
N CYS A 101 -7.03 4.29 -8.65
CA CYS A 101 -8.08 4.97 -7.89
C CYS A 101 -7.95 6.49 -8.00
N LEU A 102 -6.73 7.01 -7.89
CA LEU A 102 -6.46 8.44 -8.00
C LEU A 102 -6.85 8.98 -9.38
N LYS A 103 -6.49 8.26 -10.45
CA LYS A 103 -6.88 8.61 -11.83
C LYS A 103 -8.38 8.65 -12.01
N GLU A 104 -9.09 7.68 -11.46
CA GLU A 104 -10.54 7.61 -11.55
C GLU A 104 -11.22 8.79 -10.85
N PHE A 105 -10.76 9.16 -9.66
CA PHE A 105 -11.27 10.34 -8.96
C PHE A 105 -11.02 11.63 -9.72
N LYS A 106 -9.84 11.80 -10.28
CA LYS A 106 -9.49 12.97 -11.10
C LYS A 106 -10.38 13.06 -12.36
N LYS A 107 -10.62 11.92 -13.00
CA LYS A 107 -11.50 11.84 -14.18
C LYS A 107 -12.93 12.25 -13.84
N ARG A 108 -13.49 11.74 -12.74
CA ARG A 108 -14.83 12.11 -12.27
C ARG A 108 -14.95 13.61 -11.98
N LYS A 109 -13.93 14.19 -11.37
CA LYS A 109 -13.89 15.62 -11.07
C LYS A 109 -13.94 16.46 -12.34
N ILE A 110 -13.24 16.07 -13.39
CA ILE A 110 -13.27 16.75 -14.70
C ILE A 110 -14.65 16.63 -15.32
N GLU A 111 -15.29 15.46 -15.29
CA GLU A 111 -16.63 15.25 -15.83
C GLU A 111 -17.69 16.10 -15.13
N VAL A 112 -17.63 16.20 -13.80
CA VAL A 112 -18.53 17.04 -13.02
C VAL A 112 -18.38 18.52 -13.42
N LYS A 113 -17.16 19.00 -13.58
CA LYS A 113 -16.89 20.37 -14.03
C LYS A 113 -17.46 20.64 -15.43
N LYS A 114 -17.34 19.67 -16.35
CA LYS A 114 -17.90 19.78 -17.70
C LYS A 114 -19.42 19.87 -17.67
N GLN A 115 -20.06 19.08 -16.83
CA GLN A 115 -21.52 19.10 -16.67
C GLN A 115 -22.01 20.43 -16.09
N GLU A 116 -21.31 20.97 -15.11
CA GLU A 116 -21.63 22.28 -14.52
C GLU A 116 -21.51 23.41 -15.57
N LEU A 117 -20.44 23.39 -16.37
CA LEU A 117 -20.27 24.35 -17.46
C LEU A 117 -21.41 24.25 -18.50
N ASN A 118 -21.80 23.04 -18.88
CA ASN A 118 -22.88 22.82 -19.82
C ASN A 118 -24.22 23.35 -19.27
N LYS A 119 -24.48 23.17 -17.98
CA LYS A 119 -25.69 23.70 -17.34
C LYS A 119 -25.70 25.24 -17.37
N ASP A 120 -24.58 25.89 -17.12
CA ASP A 120 -24.49 27.34 -17.21
C ASP A 120 -24.75 27.86 -18.61
N PHE A 121 -24.28 27.17 -19.64
CA PHE A 121 -24.56 27.48 -21.03
C PHE A 121 -26.02 27.25 -21.38
N GLU A 122 -26.66 26.21 -20.90
CA GLU A 122 -28.07 25.92 -21.14
C GLU A 122 -29.03 26.91 -20.46
N ALA A 123 -28.59 27.50 -19.33
CA ALA A 123 -29.38 28.47 -18.58
C ALA A 123 -29.35 29.89 -19.17
N THR A 124 -28.47 30.14 -20.11
CA THR A 124 -28.38 31.43 -20.82
C THR A 124 -29.03 31.35 -22.19
#